data_7058ce3ec6a30f6727b15fdc49201a60
#
_entry.id   7058ce3ec6a30f6727b15fdc49201a60
#
_cell.length_a   1.000
_cell.length_b   1.000
_cell.length_c   1.000
_cell.angle_alpha   90.00
_cell.angle_beta   90.00
_cell.angle_gamma   90.00
#
_symmetry.space_group_name_H-M   'P 1'
#
loop_
_entity.id
_entity.type
_entity.pdbx_description
1 polymer ?
#
loop_
_entity_poly.entity_id
_entity_poly.type
_entity_poly.pdbx_seq_one_letter_code
_entity_poly.pdbx_strand_id
1 'polypeptide(L)'
;MIKTIFLSSSILFLGMTGAHSASLETELAGLLLDHPQNKAAAKILEAQRREIDIAKADYLPTVTTTSEAAQEIVDSPGTRNEGDGQGGKDSNRTAYSQNLTVTQNLFNGFQTSSLTRTARLNKEIAQIEVKNTRQNTTFEGINGYVNVLRQKRLIELARENEATIQRQLNLEDERVQRGSGEAVDVLQAKSRLQIAKERRVTFEGGMIDAITRYVSLFNHAPNIDEMQDPTPPVDLIPSTLDHAIEIGLKENPTLESAGTTVEVARERQRSIRGQYFPALDLEGQANYEKHANTVIGSRLDYSVTMRASWDLFSGLSTPASLAQAKFQYRASQDEQDRIRRSVIEQTKLSWQALITAKLRLDLLENAINIASEVFASRKRLREAGKEDVINVLDAENEVNSAQLGFTSASYDEHMAVYQLLLSIGRLTPSYLRLTPP
;
A
#
# COMPACT_ATOMS: atom_id res chain seq x y z
N MET A 1 56.46 23.49 -25.79
CA MET A 1 56.17 24.29 -24.59
C MET A 1 54.75 24.86 -24.72
N ILE A 2 53.75 24.15 -24.18
CA ILE A 2 52.36 24.65 -24.10
C ILE A 2 51.92 24.45 -22.63
N LYS A 3 51.75 25.56 -21.93
CA LYS A 3 51.29 25.63 -20.55
C LYS A 3 49.77 25.43 -20.52
N THR A 4 49.32 24.36 -19.91
CA THR A 4 47.90 24.09 -19.60
C THR A 4 47.55 24.77 -18.28
N ILE A 5 46.63 25.73 -18.32
CA ILE A 5 46.10 26.43 -17.17
C ILE A 5 44.90 25.60 -16.66
N PHE A 6 44.98 25.01 -15.46
CA PHE A 6 43.86 24.39 -14.75
C PHE A 6 43.07 25.50 -14.02
N LEU A 7 41.88 25.80 -14.52
CA LEU A 7 40.89 26.60 -13.78
C LEU A 7 40.10 25.66 -12.89
N SER A 8 40.36 25.69 -11.59
CA SER A 8 39.56 25.01 -10.57
C SER A 8 38.28 25.81 -10.30
N SER A 9 37.17 25.39 -10.85
CA SER A 9 35.83 25.92 -10.54
C SER A 9 35.31 25.27 -9.26
N SER A 10 35.49 25.98 -8.13
CA SER A 10 34.84 25.58 -6.86
C SER A 10 33.37 25.96 -6.94
N ILE A 11 32.52 24.96 -7.22
CA ILE A 11 31.05 25.08 -7.07
C ILE A 11 30.76 25.07 -5.58
N LEU A 12 30.47 26.22 -5.00
CA LEU A 12 29.90 26.38 -3.68
C LEU A 12 28.44 25.86 -3.76
N PHE A 13 28.20 24.66 -3.28
CA PHE A 13 26.84 24.18 -2.98
C PHE A 13 26.37 24.93 -1.74
N LEU A 14 25.69 26.06 -1.93
CA LEU A 14 24.85 26.64 -0.88
C LEU A 14 23.69 25.67 -0.70
N GLY A 15 23.80 24.78 0.27
CA GLY A 15 22.67 24.05 0.80
C GLY A 15 21.69 25.04 1.41
N MET A 16 20.66 25.41 0.70
CA MET A 16 19.46 26.00 1.30
C MET A 16 18.81 24.91 2.16
N THR A 17 19.27 24.79 3.41
CA THR A 17 18.47 24.18 4.46
C THR A 17 17.33 25.15 4.76
N GLY A 18 16.27 25.07 3.97
CA GLY A 18 15.00 25.64 4.36
C GLY A 18 14.64 24.96 5.69
N ALA A 19 14.50 25.73 6.76
CA ALA A 19 13.87 25.29 7.98
C ALA A 19 12.44 24.91 7.62
N HIS A 20 12.24 23.63 7.26
CA HIS A 20 10.91 23.08 7.09
C HIS A 20 10.37 22.90 8.50
N SER A 21 9.38 23.70 8.87
CA SER A 21 8.54 23.43 10.01
C SER A 21 8.12 21.95 9.91
N ALA A 22 8.44 21.17 10.93
CA ALA A 22 8.09 19.74 10.98
C ALA A 22 6.59 19.56 11.25
N SER A 23 5.75 20.23 10.46
CA SER A 23 4.30 20.04 10.53
C SER A 23 3.92 18.69 9.90
N LEU A 24 2.87 18.08 10.44
CA LEU A 24 2.36 16.80 9.92
C LEU A 24 2.10 16.88 8.41
N GLU A 25 1.57 17.99 7.92
CA GLU A 25 1.22 18.20 6.51
C GLU A 25 2.47 18.16 5.62
N THR A 26 3.55 18.78 6.06
CA THR A 26 4.82 18.81 5.31
C THR A 26 5.43 17.42 5.24
N GLU A 27 5.45 16.71 6.37
CA GLU A 27 5.97 15.33 6.45
C GLU A 27 5.15 14.37 5.58
N LEU A 28 3.83 14.47 5.62
CA LEU A 28 2.95 13.64 4.78
C LEU A 28 3.10 13.95 3.29
N ALA A 29 3.30 15.21 2.91
CA ALA A 29 3.53 15.57 1.52
C ALA A 29 4.81 14.92 0.99
N GLY A 30 5.91 14.97 1.74
CA GLY A 30 7.16 14.27 1.45
C GLY A 30 6.99 12.74 1.37
N LEU A 31 6.31 12.17 2.36
CA LEU A 31 6.02 10.74 2.43
C LEU A 31 5.26 10.24 1.19
N LEU A 32 4.23 10.96 0.77
CA LEU A 32 3.42 10.57 -0.39
C LEU A 32 4.19 10.57 -1.70
N LEU A 33 5.21 11.43 -1.84
CA LEU A 33 6.07 11.50 -3.01
C LEU A 33 7.15 10.41 -3.01
N ASP A 34 7.77 10.18 -1.84
CA ASP A 34 9.01 9.42 -1.77
C ASP A 34 8.84 7.98 -1.31
N HIS A 35 7.73 7.64 -0.65
CA HIS A 35 7.52 6.31 -0.09
C HIS A 35 7.55 5.21 -1.14
N PRO A 36 8.34 4.13 -0.95
CA PRO A 36 8.50 3.06 -1.93
C PRO A 36 7.19 2.38 -2.36
N GLN A 37 6.23 2.21 -1.45
CA GLN A 37 4.92 1.61 -1.77
C GLN A 37 4.13 2.46 -2.77
N ASN A 38 4.11 3.80 -2.59
CA ASN A 38 3.45 4.71 -3.52
C ASN A 38 4.11 4.72 -4.90
N LYS A 39 5.45 4.71 -4.93
CA LYS A 39 6.22 4.61 -6.18
C LYS A 39 5.97 3.27 -6.88
N ALA A 40 5.91 2.16 -6.13
CA ALA A 40 5.60 0.84 -6.68
C ALA A 40 4.20 0.79 -7.28
N ALA A 41 3.17 1.25 -6.55
CA ALA A 41 1.79 1.30 -7.03
C ALA A 41 1.67 2.15 -8.31
N ALA A 42 2.35 3.30 -8.39
CA ALA A 42 2.38 4.13 -9.59
C ALA A 42 3.04 3.41 -10.79
N LYS A 43 4.12 2.64 -10.56
CA LYS A 43 4.77 1.85 -11.63
C LYS A 43 3.90 0.68 -12.08
N ILE A 44 3.18 0.03 -11.17
CA ILE A 44 2.19 -1.01 -11.53
C ILE A 44 1.08 -0.40 -12.40
N LEU A 45 0.59 0.78 -12.09
CA LEU A 45 -0.38 1.48 -12.93
C LEU A 45 0.16 1.74 -14.35
N GLU A 46 1.43 2.18 -14.48
CA GLU A 46 2.04 2.35 -15.81
C GLU A 46 2.19 1.03 -16.55
N ALA A 47 2.52 -0.07 -15.86
CA ALA A 47 2.55 -1.41 -16.46
C ALA A 47 1.16 -1.81 -16.98
N GLN A 48 0.10 -1.58 -16.20
CA GLN A 48 -1.28 -1.87 -16.64
C GLN A 48 -1.74 -0.96 -17.80
N ARG A 49 -1.20 0.24 -17.94
CA ARG A 49 -1.42 1.07 -19.15
C ARG A 49 -0.82 0.42 -20.40
N ARG A 50 0.39 -0.15 -20.29
CA ARG A 50 1.02 -0.86 -21.40
C ARG A 50 0.32 -2.16 -21.77
N GLU A 51 -0.31 -2.81 -20.79
CA GLU A 51 -1.13 -4.00 -21.04
C GLU A 51 -2.31 -3.72 -21.99
N ILE A 52 -2.85 -2.48 -21.96
CA ILE A 52 -3.86 -2.07 -22.94
C ILE A 52 -3.29 -2.02 -24.37
N ASP A 53 -2.04 -1.56 -24.52
CA ASP A 53 -1.37 -1.50 -25.82
C ASP A 53 -1.07 -2.92 -26.32
N ILE A 54 -0.64 -3.82 -25.42
CA ILE A 54 -0.47 -5.24 -25.72
C ILE A 54 -1.79 -5.88 -26.19
N ALA A 55 -2.88 -5.68 -25.43
CA ALA A 55 -4.19 -6.21 -25.79
C ALA A 55 -4.75 -5.62 -27.10
N LYS A 56 -4.33 -4.42 -27.49
CA LYS A 56 -4.69 -3.80 -28.77
C LYS A 56 -3.83 -4.30 -29.93
N ALA A 57 -2.65 -4.85 -29.65
CA ALA A 57 -1.77 -5.37 -30.70
C ALA A 57 -2.43 -6.46 -31.53
N ASP A 58 -3.37 -7.23 -30.95
CA ASP A 58 -4.17 -8.23 -31.67
C ASP A 58 -5.07 -7.64 -32.77
N TYR A 59 -5.29 -6.32 -32.78
CA TYR A 59 -5.96 -5.63 -33.88
C TYR A 59 -5.02 -5.24 -35.04
N LEU A 60 -3.72 -5.41 -34.88
CA LEU A 60 -2.70 -5.05 -35.86
C LEU A 60 -2.17 -6.31 -36.53
N PRO A 61 -1.65 -6.20 -37.77
CA PRO A 61 -1.03 -7.33 -38.42
C PRO A 61 0.27 -7.75 -37.74
N THR A 62 0.48 -9.05 -37.63
CA THR A 62 1.78 -9.63 -37.26
C THR A 62 2.58 -9.95 -38.51
N VAL A 63 3.88 -9.62 -38.48
CA VAL A 63 4.81 -9.92 -39.57
C VAL A 63 5.87 -10.86 -39.03
N THR A 64 5.95 -12.04 -39.62
CA THR A 64 6.95 -13.04 -39.23
C THR A 64 7.79 -13.42 -40.45
N THR A 65 9.07 -13.63 -40.26
CA THR A 65 9.96 -14.21 -41.26
C THR A 65 10.64 -15.44 -40.68
N THR A 66 10.64 -16.52 -41.44
CA THR A 66 11.37 -17.74 -41.15
C THR A 66 12.36 -18.00 -42.22
N SER A 67 13.61 -18.31 -41.85
CA SER A 67 14.67 -18.71 -42.80
C SER A 67 15.21 -20.06 -42.36
N GLU A 68 15.26 -21.01 -43.26
CA GLU A 68 15.74 -22.35 -42.98
C GLU A 68 16.78 -22.75 -44.00
N ALA A 69 17.82 -23.45 -43.56
CA ALA A 69 18.80 -24.12 -44.42
C ALA A 69 18.90 -25.55 -43.93
N ALA A 70 18.54 -26.47 -44.79
CA ALA A 70 18.56 -27.91 -44.48
C ALA A 70 19.41 -28.67 -45.50
N GLN A 71 20.18 -29.65 -45.04
CA GLN A 71 20.80 -30.64 -45.91
C GLN A 71 19.78 -31.74 -46.16
N GLU A 72 19.24 -31.79 -47.36
CA GLU A 72 18.24 -32.76 -47.75
C GLU A 72 18.91 -33.94 -48.49
N ILE A 73 18.65 -35.14 -48.03
CA ILE A 73 18.98 -36.39 -48.74
C ILE A 73 17.64 -37.07 -49.04
N VAL A 74 17.26 -37.09 -50.32
CA VAL A 74 15.97 -37.66 -50.75
C VAL A 74 16.21 -38.83 -51.70
N ASP A 75 15.80 -40.01 -51.27
CA ASP A 75 15.72 -41.23 -52.08
C ASP A 75 14.25 -41.51 -52.40
N SER A 76 13.83 -41.21 -53.60
CA SER A 76 12.45 -41.41 -54.13
C SER A 76 12.47 -41.97 -55.51
N PRO A 77 11.36 -42.59 -55.98
CA PRO A 77 11.27 -43.03 -57.37
C PRO A 77 11.55 -41.94 -58.41
N GLY A 78 11.16 -40.69 -58.12
CA GLY A 78 11.44 -39.52 -58.98
C GLY A 78 12.94 -39.19 -59.02
N THR A 79 13.62 -39.13 -57.87
CA THR A 79 15.08 -38.86 -57.85
C THR A 79 15.92 -39.93 -58.44
N ARG A 80 15.44 -41.21 -58.42
CA ARG A 80 16.11 -42.33 -59.04
C ARG A 80 15.91 -42.40 -60.60
N ASN A 81 14.75 -41.94 -61.09
CA ASN A 81 14.39 -42.05 -62.52
C ASN A 81 14.67 -40.78 -63.30
N GLU A 82 14.44 -39.58 -62.68
CA GLU A 82 14.74 -38.28 -63.26
C GLU A 82 16.03 -37.75 -62.64
N GLY A 83 17.14 -38.24 -63.14
CA GLY A 83 18.41 -37.79 -62.54
C GLY A 83 18.53 -36.28 -62.56
N ASP A 84 18.85 -35.72 -61.36
CA ASP A 84 19.28 -34.33 -61.16
C ASP A 84 20.63 -34.07 -61.89
N GLY A 85 20.94 -34.79 -62.95
CA GLY A 85 22.25 -34.78 -63.58
C GLY A 85 23.29 -35.68 -62.92
N GLN A 86 22.92 -36.45 -61.88
CA GLN A 86 23.83 -37.34 -61.14
C GLN A 86 23.61 -38.86 -61.43
N GLY A 87 22.91 -39.19 -62.45
CA GLY A 87 22.82 -40.57 -62.91
C GLY A 87 22.08 -41.55 -62.00
N GLY A 88 20.91 -41.20 -61.56
CA GLY A 88 20.01 -42.12 -60.84
C GLY A 88 20.40 -42.39 -59.36
N LYS A 89 21.14 -41.51 -58.73
CA LYS A 89 21.49 -41.53 -57.28
C LYS A 89 20.59 -40.66 -56.45
N ASP A 90 20.57 -40.89 -55.12
CA ASP A 90 19.89 -40.04 -54.15
C ASP A 90 20.25 -38.53 -54.33
N SER A 91 19.23 -37.70 -54.24
CA SER A 91 19.48 -36.26 -54.23
C SER A 91 20.03 -35.85 -52.87
N ASN A 92 21.23 -35.26 -52.87
CA ASN A 92 21.88 -34.75 -51.66
C ASN A 92 22.24 -33.26 -51.90
N ARG A 93 21.45 -32.34 -51.32
CA ARG A 93 21.58 -30.90 -51.55
C ARG A 93 21.28 -30.07 -50.33
N THR A 94 21.87 -28.89 -50.28
CA THR A 94 21.46 -27.88 -49.32
C THR A 94 20.25 -27.12 -49.86
N ALA A 95 19.13 -27.33 -49.22
CA ALA A 95 17.89 -26.57 -49.45
C ALA A 95 17.86 -25.32 -48.62
N TYR A 96 17.35 -24.25 -49.20
CA TYR A 96 17.12 -22.97 -48.49
C TYR A 96 15.66 -22.59 -48.67
N SER A 97 15.00 -22.24 -47.56
CA SER A 97 13.67 -21.62 -47.57
C SER A 97 13.64 -20.32 -46.81
N GLN A 98 12.96 -19.36 -47.35
CA GLN A 98 12.68 -18.09 -46.67
C GLN A 98 11.22 -17.74 -46.86
N ASN A 99 10.48 -17.65 -45.75
CA ASN A 99 9.07 -17.33 -45.74
C ASN A 99 8.85 -16.02 -45.00
N LEU A 100 8.12 -15.10 -45.61
CA LEU A 100 7.60 -13.90 -45.03
C LEU A 100 6.06 -14.02 -44.95
N THR A 101 5.51 -14.01 -43.73
CA THR A 101 4.07 -14.10 -43.49
C THR A 101 3.58 -12.85 -42.78
N VAL A 102 2.51 -12.26 -43.28
CA VAL A 102 1.75 -11.17 -42.67
C VAL A 102 0.38 -11.70 -42.31
N THR A 103 0.04 -11.77 -41.03
CA THR A 103 -1.26 -12.26 -40.56
C THR A 103 -2.02 -11.16 -39.87
N GLN A 104 -3.26 -10.90 -40.33
CA GLN A 104 -4.19 -9.96 -39.71
C GLN A 104 -5.42 -10.72 -39.23
N ASN A 105 -5.68 -10.74 -37.93
CA ASN A 105 -6.94 -11.20 -37.40
C ASN A 105 -8.05 -10.20 -37.74
N LEU A 106 -9.09 -10.65 -38.42
CA LEU A 106 -10.25 -9.84 -38.78
C LEU A 106 -11.41 -10.02 -37.80
N PHE A 107 -11.56 -11.25 -37.28
CA PHE A 107 -12.59 -11.59 -36.31
C PHE A 107 -12.21 -12.86 -35.55
N ASN A 108 -12.39 -12.85 -34.23
CA ASN A 108 -12.11 -13.98 -33.35
C ASN A 108 -13.19 -14.19 -32.28
N GLY A 109 -14.46 -13.98 -32.65
CA GLY A 109 -15.57 -14.14 -31.70
C GLY A 109 -15.58 -13.10 -30.59
N PHE A 110 -15.14 -11.88 -30.85
CA PHE A 110 -15.02 -10.78 -29.85
C PHE A 110 -13.98 -11.01 -28.74
N GLN A 111 -13.08 -12.00 -28.85
CA GLN A 111 -12.07 -12.28 -27.82
C GLN A 111 -11.12 -11.09 -27.65
N THR A 112 -10.56 -10.53 -28.73
CA THR A 112 -9.68 -9.35 -28.68
C THR A 112 -10.38 -8.14 -28.05
N SER A 113 -11.67 -7.93 -28.35
CA SER A 113 -12.43 -6.84 -27.74
C SER A 113 -12.63 -7.04 -26.23
N SER A 114 -12.88 -8.27 -25.79
CA SER A 114 -13.00 -8.62 -24.37
C SER A 114 -11.65 -8.52 -23.64
N LEU A 115 -10.54 -8.96 -24.27
CA LEU A 115 -9.19 -8.80 -23.73
C LEU A 115 -8.83 -7.32 -23.55
N THR A 116 -9.08 -6.49 -24.57
CA THR A 116 -8.83 -5.05 -24.48
C THR A 116 -9.66 -4.39 -23.38
N ARG A 117 -10.92 -4.83 -23.21
CA ARG A 117 -11.77 -4.31 -22.13
C ARG A 117 -11.30 -4.78 -20.76
N THR A 118 -10.88 -6.04 -20.63
CA THR A 118 -10.25 -6.57 -19.41
C THR A 118 -9.00 -5.79 -19.03
N ALA A 119 -8.12 -5.50 -20.00
CA ALA A 119 -6.92 -4.68 -19.75
C ALA A 119 -7.26 -3.25 -19.26
N ARG A 120 -8.33 -2.64 -19.79
CA ARG A 120 -8.82 -1.34 -19.30
C ARG A 120 -9.35 -1.41 -17.89
N LEU A 121 -10.12 -2.44 -17.55
CA LEU A 121 -10.63 -2.67 -16.20
C LEU A 121 -9.48 -2.95 -15.22
N ASN A 122 -8.47 -3.73 -15.60
CA ASN A 122 -7.28 -3.96 -14.79
C ASN A 122 -6.49 -2.66 -14.54
N LYS A 123 -6.37 -1.78 -15.55
CA LYS A 123 -5.81 -0.43 -15.35
C LYS A 123 -6.64 0.37 -14.36
N GLU A 124 -7.97 0.30 -14.40
CA GLU A 124 -8.88 0.98 -13.47
C GLU A 124 -8.68 0.45 -12.04
N ILE A 125 -8.59 -0.87 -11.85
CA ILE A 125 -8.23 -1.51 -10.58
C ILE A 125 -6.89 -0.95 -10.07
N ALA A 126 -5.87 -0.87 -10.92
CA ALA A 126 -4.57 -0.33 -10.52
C ALA A 126 -4.64 1.17 -10.14
N GLN A 127 -5.52 1.96 -10.76
CA GLN A 127 -5.76 3.36 -10.38
C GLN A 127 -6.40 3.46 -8.99
N ILE A 128 -7.37 2.60 -8.70
CA ILE A 128 -8.01 2.51 -7.39
C ILE A 128 -6.98 2.06 -6.33
N GLU A 129 -6.13 1.12 -6.68
CA GLU A 129 -5.08 0.62 -5.78
C GLU A 129 -4.02 1.68 -5.46
N VAL A 130 -3.64 2.55 -6.40
CA VAL A 130 -2.80 3.73 -6.11
C VAL A 130 -3.48 4.64 -5.08
N LYS A 131 -4.79 4.84 -5.19
CA LYS A 131 -5.58 5.66 -4.24
C LYS A 131 -5.63 4.99 -2.85
N ASN A 132 -5.86 3.68 -2.81
CA ASN A 132 -5.87 2.87 -1.59
C ASN A 132 -4.50 2.88 -0.89
N THR A 133 -3.44 2.62 -1.63
CA THR A 133 -2.05 2.66 -1.12
C THR A 133 -1.72 4.02 -0.53
N ARG A 134 -2.08 5.11 -1.20
CA ARG A 134 -1.86 6.47 -0.68
C ARG A 134 -2.61 6.72 0.62
N GLN A 135 -3.86 6.28 0.74
CA GLN A 135 -4.63 6.42 1.99
C GLN A 135 -3.98 5.64 3.15
N ASN A 136 -3.57 4.40 2.89
CA ASN A 136 -2.90 3.58 3.89
C ASN A 136 -1.55 4.17 4.30
N THR A 137 -0.71 4.60 3.35
CA THR A 137 0.57 5.26 3.63
C THR A 137 0.37 6.57 4.41
N THR A 138 -0.69 7.33 4.10
CA THR A 138 -1.05 8.53 4.86
C THR A 138 -1.40 8.19 6.30
N PHE A 139 -2.22 7.16 6.53
CA PHE A 139 -2.58 6.71 7.87
C PHE A 139 -1.37 6.21 8.67
N GLU A 140 -0.52 5.41 8.05
CA GLU A 140 0.73 4.93 8.65
C GLU A 140 1.65 6.11 9.02
N GLY A 141 1.77 7.11 8.14
CA GLY A 141 2.54 8.33 8.39
C GLY A 141 1.99 9.13 9.57
N ILE A 142 0.66 9.35 9.62
CA ILE A 142 0.00 10.01 10.76
C ILE A 142 0.27 9.24 12.05
N ASN A 143 0.10 7.92 12.03
CA ASN A 143 0.34 7.07 13.20
C ASN A 143 1.80 7.14 13.67
N GLY A 144 2.76 7.10 12.75
CA GLY A 144 4.19 7.26 13.06
C GLY A 144 4.49 8.61 13.71
N TYR A 145 3.97 9.69 13.14
CA TYR A 145 4.14 11.05 13.65
C TYR A 145 3.50 11.23 15.04
N VAL A 146 2.24 10.89 15.19
CA VAL A 146 1.46 11.01 16.44
C VAL A 146 2.07 10.18 17.56
N ASN A 147 2.62 9.00 17.24
CA ASN A 147 3.23 8.13 18.24
C ASN A 147 4.52 8.72 18.83
N VAL A 148 5.33 9.45 18.05
CA VAL A 148 6.50 10.18 18.55
C VAL A 148 6.06 11.26 19.54
N LEU A 149 5.05 12.06 19.21
CA LEU A 149 4.49 13.09 20.10
C LEU A 149 3.90 12.49 21.38
N ARG A 150 3.16 11.38 21.26
CA ARG A 150 2.64 10.66 22.43
C ARG A 150 3.75 10.26 23.40
N GLN A 151 4.82 9.63 22.88
CA GLN A 151 5.94 9.19 23.72
C GLN A 151 6.68 10.39 24.34
N LYS A 152 6.90 11.47 23.59
CA LYS A 152 7.46 12.72 24.13
C LYS A 152 6.68 13.18 25.35
N ARG A 153 5.36 13.29 25.22
CA ARG A 153 4.50 13.79 26.29
C ARG A 153 4.47 12.86 27.52
N LEU A 154 4.44 11.54 27.29
CA LEU A 154 4.49 10.55 28.38
C LEU A 154 5.82 10.58 29.13
N ILE A 155 6.95 10.80 28.44
CA ILE A 155 8.27 10.96 29.07
C ILE A 155 8.31 12.24 29.91
N GLU A 156 7.78 13.36 29.41
CA GLU A 156 7.71 14.63 30.17
C GLU A 156 6.96 14.42 31.48
N LEU A 157 5.76 13.83 31.45
CA LEU A 157 4.98 13.53 32.64
C LEU A 157 5.68 12.57 33.60
N ALA A 158 6.35 11.53 33.07
CA ALA A 158 7.09 10.58 33.89
C ALA A 158 8.29 11.23 34.58
N ARG A 159 9.01 12.14 33.91
CA ARG A 159 10.12 12.92 34.51
C ARG A 159 9.63 13.89 35.58
N GLU A 160 8.50 14.54 35.35
CA GLU A 160 7.89 15.44 36.36
C GLU A 160 7.46 14.67 37.60
N ASN A 161 6.83 13.51 37.44
CA ASN A 161 6.47 12.61 38.53
C ASN A 161 7.71 12.11 39.30
N GLU A 162 8.74 11.62 38.59
CA GLU A 162 10.00 11.20 39.24
C GLU A 162 10.63 12.33 40.08
N ALA A 163 10.68 13.54 39.51
CA ALA A 163 11.21 14.70 40.22
C ALA A 163 10.37 15.05 41.45
N THR A 164 9.05 14.90 41.41
CA THR A 164 8.17 15.16 42.56
C THR A 164 8.38 14.13 43.68
N ILE A 165 8.40 12.83 43.33
CA ILE A 165 8.65 11.78 44.31
C ILE A 165 10.06 11.90 44.90
N GLN A 166 11.06 12.31 44.11
CA GLN A 166 12.42 12.55 44.62
C GLN A 166 12.43 13.70 45.65
N ARG A 167 11.69 14.79 45.40
CA ARG A 167 11.57 15.90 46.39
C ARG A 167 10.91 15.42 47.67
N GLN A 168 9.86 14.61 47.59
CA GLN A 168 9.19 14.04 48.74
C GLN A 168 10.11 13.11 49.53
N LEU A 169 10.85 12.23 48.85
CA LEU A 169 11.87 11.39 49.51
C LEU A 169 12.89 12.19 50.29
N ASN A 170 13.41 13.28 49.70
CA ASN A 170 14.39 14.13 50.37
C ASN A 170 13.78 14.79 51.63
N LEU A 171 12.52 15.23 51.60
CA LEU A 171 11.82 15.80 52.74
C LEU A 171 11.61 14.78 53.88
N GLU A 172 11.24 13.54 53.56
CA GLU A 172 11.04 12.49 54.56
C GLU A 172 12.40 12.03 55.15
N ASP A 173 13.46 11.97 54.35
CA ASP A 173 14.81 11.66 54.83
C ASP A 173 15.30 12.73 55.83
N GLU A 174 15.09 14.04 55.56
CA GLU A 174 15.37 15.14 56.49
C GLU A 174 14.56 15.04 57.78
N ARG A 175 13.28 14.65 57.71
CA ARG A 175 12.44 14.47 58.90
C ARG A 175 12.96 13.36 59.79
N VAL A 176 13.36 12.23 59.21
CA VAL A 176 13.96 11.12 59.98
C VAL A 176 15.27 11.53 60.60
N GLN A 177 16.16 12.24 59.91
CA GLN A 177 17.44 12.74 60.43
C GLN A 177 17.25 13.70 61.60
N ARG A 178 16.15 14.49 61.61
CA ARG A 178 15.76 15.41 62.68
C ARG A 178 14.98 14.74 63.83
N GLY A 179 14.76 13.39 63.73
CA GLY A 179 14.05 12.63 64.76
C GLY A 179 12.54 12.82 64.80
N SER A 180 11.94 13.43 63.74
CA SER A 180 10.51 13.70 63.64
C SER A 180 9.79 12.85 62.56
N GLY A 181 10.48 11.91 61.88
CA GLY A 181 9.95 11.04 60.84
C GLY A 181 10.17 9.57 61.16
N GLU A 182 9.47 8.70 60.44
CA GLU A 182 9.60 7.24 60.52
C GLU A 182 10.51 6.69 59.40
N ALA A 183 11.42 5.77 59.73
CA ALA A 183 12.31 5.16 58.75
C ALA A 183 11.55 4.38 57.64
N VAL A 184 10.37 3.90 57.98
CA VAL A 184 9.49 3.17 57.02
C VAL A 184 8.96 4.10 55.93
N ASP A 185 8.67 5.37 56.23
CA ASP A 185 8.23 6.37 55.26
C ASP A 185 9.31 6.61 54.17
N VAL A 186 10.57 6.67 54.58
CA VAL A 186 11.72 6.82 53.67
C VAL A 186 11.83 5.59 52.74
N LEU A 187 11.63 4.36 53.27
CA LEU A 187 11.67 3.13 52.47
C LEU A 187 10.51 3.08 51.45
N GLN A 188 9.33 3.50 51.85
CA GLN A 188 8.15 3.60 50.97
C GLN A 188 8.39 4.61 49.84
N ALA A 189 8.90 5.82 50.17
CA ALA A 189 9.23 6.82 49.15
C ALA A 189 10.34 6.33 48.20
N LYS A 190 11.37 5.63 48.72
CA LYS A 190 12.38 4.99 47.88
C LYS A 190 11.79 3.93 46.90
N SER A 191 10.86 3.11 47.40
CA SER A 191 10.16 2.11 46.55
C SER A 191 9.36 2.80 45.45
N ARG A 192 8.59 3.83 45.76
CA ARG A 192 7.83 4.61 44.79
C ARG A 192 8.75 5.28 43.74
N LEU A 193 9.90 5.80 44.17
CA LEU A 193 10.88 6.40 43.26
C LEU A 193 11.43 5.36 42.27
N GLN A 194 11.69 4.11 42.70
CA GLN A 194 12.13 3.06 41.76
C GLN A 194 11.06 2.74 40.72
N ILE A 195 9.79 2.68 41.11
CA ILE A 195 8.65 2.46 40.18
C ILE A 195 8.53 3.64 39.19
N ALA A 196 8.71 4.88 39.67
CA ALA A 196 8.68 6.06 38.79
C ALA A 196 9.83 6.04 37.76
N LYS A 197 11.03 5.65 38.19
CA LYS A 197 12.19 5.49 37.31
C LYS A 197 11.97 4.38 36.27
N GLU A 198 11.42 3.23 36.67
CA GLU A 198 11.08 2.13 35.77
C GLU A 198 10.10 2.63 34.68
N ARG A 199 9.04 3.32 35.08
CA ARG A 199 8.04 3.88 34.15
C ARG A 199 8.66 4.85 33.14
N ARG A 200 9.54 5.75 33.59
CA ARG A 200 10.27 6.65 32.68
C ARG A 200 11.12 5.86 31.67
N VAL A 201 11.88 4.85 32.14
CA VAL A 201 12.69 4.01 31.24
C VAL A 201 11.84 3.26 30.21
N THR A 202 10.67 2.77 30.63
CA THR A 202 9.69 2.13 29.72
C THR A 202 9.22 3.08 28.63
N PHE A 203 8.88 4.35 28.96
CA PHE A 203 8.50 5.35 27.95
C PHE A 203 9.68 5.79 27.07
N GLU A 204 10.88 5.89 27.62
CA GLU A 204 12.11 6.14 26.84
C GLU A 204 12.38 5.00 25.82
N GLY A 205 12.16 3.74 26.20
CA GLY A 205 12.16 2.61 25.27
C GLY A 205 11.10 2.74 24.18
N GLY A 206 9.86 3.08 24.56
CA GLY A 206 8.78 3.34 23.61
C GLY A 206 9.06 4.49 22.65
N MET A 207 9.81 5.52 23.06
CA MET A 207 10.28 6.59 22.19
C MET A 207 11.25 6.07 21.12
N ILE A 208 12.19 5.21 21.50
CA ILE A 208 13.13 4.61 20.53
C ILE A 208 12.36 3.80 19.49
N ASP A 209 11.36 3.03 19.90
CA ASP A 209 10.50 2.28 19.00
C ASP A 209 9.71 3.21 18.07
N ALA A 210 9.16 4.30 18.59
CA ALA A 210 8.41 5.30 17.81
C ALA A 210 9.32 5.98 16.77
N ILE A 211 10.54 6.39 17.16
CA ILE A 211 11.53 6.98 16.25
C ILE A 211 11.93 5.96 15.17
N THR A 212 12.14 4.70 15.54
CA THR A 212 12.51 3.65 14.58
C THR A 212 11.43 3.47 13.51
N ARG A 213 10.15 3.44 13.91
CA ARG A 213 9.02 3.39 12.97
C ARG A 213 8.91 4.64 12.11
N TYR A 214 9.10 5.82 12.71
CA TYR A 214 9.12 7.09 11.99
C TYR A 214 10.20 7.09 10.90
N VAL A 215 11.43 6.73 11.23
CA VAL A 215 12.55 6.63 10.27
C VAL A 215 12.26 5.63 9.15
N SER A 216 11.63 4.51 9.47
CA SER A 216 11.22 3.52 8.45
C SER A 216 10.20 4.09 7.45
N LEU A 217 9.33 4.98 7.89
CA LEU A 217 8.29 5.60 7.06
C LEU A 217 8.84 6.79 6.26
N PHE A 218 9.47 7.74 6.95
CA PHE A 218 9.86 9.04 6.39
C PHE A 218 11.29 9.08 5.86
N ASN A 219 12.11 8.03 6.13
CA ASN A 219 13.51 7.90 5.73
C ASN A 219 14.44 8.98 6.31
N HIS A 220 14.04 9.66 7.36
CA HIS A 220 14.86 10.60 8.15
C HIS A 220 14.45 10.60 9.62
N ALA A 221 15.31 11.08 10.52
CA ALA A 221 14.99 11.20 11.93
C ALA A 221 14.02 12.37 12.17
N PRO A 222 13.06 12.23 13.13
CA PRO A 222 12.16 13.32 13.49
C PRO A 222 12.91 14.45 14.21
N ASN A 223 12.56 15.71 13.91
CA ASN A 223 12.96 16.85 14.74
C ASN A 223 11.92 17.04 15.85
N ILE A 224 12.10 16.28 16.96
CA ILE A 224 11.10 16.14 18.03
C ILE A 224 10.72 17.49 18.64
N ASP A 225 11.65 18.45 18.69
CA ASP A 225 11.43 19.75 19.34
C ASP A 225 10.56 20.67 18.48
N GLU A 226 10.57 20.51 17.17
CA GLU A 226 9.79 21.31 16.22
C GLU A 226 8.44 20.65 15.84
N MET A 227 8.23 19.37 16.22
CA MET A 227 6.96 18.67 15.95
C MET A 227 5.82 19.33 16.71
N GLN A 228 4.71 19.54 16.02
CA GLN A 228 3.49 20.15 16.55
C GLN A 228 2.38 19.11 16.66
N ASP A 229 1.53 19.24 17.68
CA ASP A 229 0.34 18.38 17.81
C ASP A 229 -0.62 18.65 16.65
N PRO A 230 -0.98 17.61 15.87
CA PRO A 230 -1.87 17.77 14.74
C PRO A 230 -3.32 17.98 15.22
N THR A 231 -4.04 18.87 14.54
CA THR A 231 -5.47 19.02 14.77
C THR A 231 -6.23 18.07 13.83
N PRO A 232 -6.91 17.03 14.35
CA PRO A 232 -7.68 16.12 13.52
C PRO A 232 -8.81 16.87 12.78
N PRO A 233 -9.12 16.52 11.51
CA PRO A 233 -10.16 17.18 10.73
C PRO A 233 -11.56 16.69 11.13
N VAL A 234 -12.05 17.13 12.29
CA VAL A 234 -13.33 16.70 12.89
C VAL A 234 -14.53 17.11 12.03
N ASP A 235 -14.38 18.16 11.23
CA ASP A 235 -15.37 18.69 10.28
C ASP A 235 -15.68 17.72 9.13
N LEU A 236 -14.79 16.77 8.86
CA LEU A 236 -14.98 15.74 7.83
C LEU A 236 -15.74 14.50 8.35
N ILE A 237 -15.99 14.42 9.65
CA ILE A 237 -16.71 13.29 10.27
C ILE A 237 -18.18 13.41 9.94
N PRO A 238 -18.84 12.34 9.42
CA PRO A 238 -20.27 12.32 9.23
C PRO A 238 -21.03 12.52 10.54
N SER A 239 -22.22 13.13 10.48
CA SER A 239 -23.01 13.40 11.68
C SER A 239 -23.66 12.17 12.31
N THR A 240 -23.85 11.09 11.54
CA THR A 240 -24.48 9.84 12.00
C THR A 240 -23.73 8.61 11.48
N LEU A 241 -23.86 7.49 12.20
CA LEU A 241 -23.29 6.21 11.77
C LEU A 241 -23.83 5.76 10.41
N ASP A 242 -25.14 5.92 10.18
CA ASP A 242 -25.77 5.50 8.92
C ASP A 242 -25.21 6.30 7.74
N HIS A 243 -25.00 7.59 7.92
CA HIS A 243 -24.35 8.43 6.90
C HIS A 243 -22.88 8.05 6.67
N ALA A 244 -22.15 7.66 7.73
CA ALA A 244 -20.78 7.14 7.60
C ALA A 244 -20.75 5.83 6.79
N ILE A 245 -21.70 4.93 7.02
CA ILE A 245 -21.82 3.68 6.27
C ILE A 245 -22.16 3.96 4.80
N GLU A 246 -23.09 4.87 4.53
CA GLU A 246 -23.44 5.28 3.16
C GLU A 246 -22.23 5.81 2.38
N ILE A 247 -21.45 6.69 3.01
CA ILE A 247 -20.20 7.20 2.43
C ILE A 247 -19.21 6.07 2.18
N GLY A 248 -18.97 5.21 3.17
CA GLY A 248 -18.06 4.07 3.05
C GLY A 248 -18.44 3.12 1.92
N LEU A 249 -19.73 2.85 1.73
CA LEU A 249 -20.22 2.04 0.63
C LEU A 249 -20.05 2.70 -0.75
N LYS A 250 -19.98 4.02 -0.81
CA LYS A 250 -19.83 4.79 -2.05
C LYS A 250 -18.39 5.13 -2.39
N GLU A 251 -17.58 5.46 -1.39
CA GLU A 251 -16.26 6.11 -1.58
C GLU A 251 -15.08 5.20 -1.19
N ASN A 252 -15.32 4.02 -0.56
CA ASN A 252 -14.25 3.13 -0.13
C ASN A 252 -13.57 2.46 -1.33
N PRO A 253 -12.25 2.66 -1.52
CA PRO A 253 -11.51 2.14 -2.68
C PRO A 253 -11.51 0.61 -2.78
N THR A 254 -11.51 -0.09 -1.65
CA THR A 254 -11.49 -1.56 -1.64
C THR A 254 -12.79 -2.13 -2.22
N LEU A 255 -13.94 -1.52 -1.91
CA LEU A 255 -15.22 -1.92 -2.46
C LEU A 255 -15.36 -1.53 -3.94
N GLU A 256 -14.85 -0.38 -4.33
CA GLU A 256 -14.78 0.08 -5.73
C GLU A 256 -13.97 -0.92 -6.58
N SER A 257 -12.80 -1.34 -6.11
CA SER A 257 -11.93 -2.34 -6.75
C SER A 257 -12.62 -3.70 -6.89
N ALA A 258 -13.33 -4.14 -5.84
CA ALA A 258 -14.09 -5.40 -5.88
C ALA A 258 -15.21 -5.36 -6.94
N GLY A 259 -15.90 -4.23 -7.09
CA GLY A 259 -16.90 -4.03 -8.15
C GLY A 259 -16.28 -4.14 -9.55
N THR A 260 -15.15 -3.50 -9.78
CA THR A 260 -14.43 -3.57 -11.06
C THR A 260 -13.91 -4.99 -11.34
N THR A 261 -13.53 -5.75 -10.29
CA THR A 261 -13.13 -7.16 -10.42
C THR A 261 -14.27 -8.06 -10.89
N VAL A 262 -15.51 -7.80 -10.47
CA VAL A 262 -16.70 -8.49 -10.98
C VAL A 262 -16.89 -8.26 -12.49
N GLU A 263 -16.64 -7.03 -12.96
CA GLU A 263 -16.72 -6.74 -14.40
C GLU A 263 -15.60 -7.43 -15.20
N VAL A 264 -14.39 -7.55 -14.62
CA VAL A 264 -13.29 -8.36 -15.21
C VAL A 264 -13.73 -9.82 -15.39
N ALA A 265 -14.33 -10.42 -14.38
CA ALA A 265 -14.83 -11.79 -14.45
C ALA A 265 -15.95 -11.95 -15.49
N ARG A 266 -16.80 -10.94 -15.65
CA ARG A 266 -17.84 -10.88 -16.67
C ARG A 266 -17.25 -10.80 -18.09
N GLU A 267 -16.23 -9.98 -18.31
CA GLU A 267 -15.57 -9.91 -19.63
C GLU A 267 -14.82 -11.20 -19.96
N ARG A 268 -14.23 -11.87 -18.96
CA ARG A 268 -13.64 -13.20 -19.16
C ARG A 268 -14.68 -14.23 -19.62
N GLN A 269 -15.87 -14.21 -19.01
CA GLN A 269 -16.97 -15.07 -19.45
C GLN A 269 -17.38 -14.76 -20.91
N ARG A 270 -17.35 -13.48 -21.29
CA ARG A 270 -17.63 -13.06 -22.67
C ARG A 270 -16.57 -13.54 -23.66
N SER A 271 -15.30 -13.44 -23.28
CA SER A 271 -14.19 -13.94 -24.09
C SER A 271 -14.31 -15.45 -24.37
N ILE A 272 -14.67 -16.25 -23.34
CA ILE A 272 -14.86 -17.70 -23.51
C ILE A 272 -16.07 -18.00 -24.40
N ARG A 273 -17.15 -17.23 -24.32
CA ARG A 273 -18.27 -17.34 -25.27
C ARG A 273 -17.83 -17.09 -26.72
N GLY A 274 -16.81 -16.29 -26.91
CA GLY A 274 -16.20 -16.02 -28.21
C GLY A 274 -15.74 -17.27 -28.92
N GLN A 275 -15.34 -18.32 -28.19
CA GLN A 275 -14.89 -19.61 -28.76
C GLN A 275 -16.00 -20.39 -29.52
N TYR A 276 -17.26 -20.00 -29.32
CA TYR A 276 -18.36 -20.58 -30.11
C TYR A 276 -18.50 -19.98 -31.54
N PHE A 277 -17.76 -18.92 -31.85
CA PHE A 277 -17.79 -18.28 -33.16
C PHE A 277 -16.56 -18.66 -33.96
N PRO A 278 -16.64 -18.64 -35.32
CA PRO A 278 -15.48 -18.83 -36.15
C PRO A 278 -14.45 -17.71 -35.95
N ALA A 279 -13.18 -18.03 -36.15
CA ALA A 279 -12.11 -17.05 -36.35
C ALA A 279 -11.92 -16.78 -37.83
N LEU A 280 -11.62 -15.55 -38.19
CA LEU A 280 -11.38 -15.11 -39.57
C LEU A 280 -10.06 -14.34 -39.63
N ASP A 281 -9.10 -14.86 -40.36
CA ASP A 281 -7.77 -14.32 -40.57
C ASP A 281 -7.51 -14.01 -42.04
N LEU A 282 -6.83 -12.90 -42.27
CA LEU A 282 -6.26 -12.58 -43.59
C LEU A 282 -4.75 -12.83 -43.51
N GLU A 283 -4.25 -13.69 -44.39
CA GLU A 283 -2.83 -14.08 -44.43
C GLU A 283 -2.24 -13.73 -45.80
N GLY A 284 -1.18 -12.93 -45.80
CA GLY A 284 -0.32 -12.68 -46.96
C GLY A 284 0.99 -13.40 -46.75
N GLN A 285 1.41 -14.17 -47.77
CA GLN A 285 2.65 -14.96 -47.71
C GLN A 285 3.51 -14.72 -48.95
N ALA A 286 4.81 -14.58 -48.71
CA ALA A 286 5.83 -14.61 -49.76
C ALA A 286 6.86 -15.68 -49.40
N ASN A 287 6.96 -16.71 -50.24
CA ASN A 287 7.85 -17.86 -50.01
C ASN A 287 8.93 -17.92 -51.08
N TYR A 288 10.19 -17.91 -50.68
CA TYR A 288 11.35 -18.16 -51.54
C TYR A 288 11.97 -19.48 -51.17
N GLU A 289 12.10 -20.37 -52.16
CA GLU A 289 12.74 -21.67 -51.99
C GLU A 289 13.87 -21.82 -52.99
N LYS A 290 14.98 -22.44 -52.58
CA LYS A 290 16.07 -22.82 -53.47
C LYS A 290 16.50 -24.24 -53.16
N HIS A 291 16.47 -25.10 -54.21
CA HIS A 291 16.80 -26.52 -54.12
C HIS A 291 15.93 -27.30 -53.12
N ALA A 292 14.73 -26.84 -52.84
CA ALA A 292 13.80 -27.50 -51.94
C ALA A 292 13.08 -28.66 -52.65
N ASN A 293 12.80 -29.73 -51.90
CA ASN A 293 12.06 -30.89 -52.40
C ASN A 293 12.66 -31.50 -53.70
N THR A 294 13.99 -31.55 -53.79
CA THR A 294 14.75 -32.09 -54.91
C THR A 294 14.68 -31.30 -56.25
N VAL A 295 13.93 -30.21 -56.29
CA VAL A 295 13.82 -29.36 -57.48
C VAL A 295 15.05 -28.42 -57.57
N ILE A 296 15.79 -28.51 -58.72
CA ILE A 296 16.93 -27.65 -59.00
C ILE A 296 16.44 -26.26 -59.42
N GLY A 297 16.94 -25.21 -58.74
CA GLY A 297 16.61 -23.83 -59.06
C GLY A 297 16.00 -23.10 -57.89
N SER A 298 15.41 -21.95 -58.14
CA SER A 298 14.71 -21.13 -57.14
C SER A 298 13.25 -20.95 -57.55
N ARG A 299 12.40 -20.90 -56.57
CA ARG A 299 10.97 -20.65 -56.70
C ARG A 299 10.58 -19.52 -55.79
N LEU A 300 9.72 -18.63 -56.25
CA LEU A 300 9.16 -17.52 -55.49
C LEU A 300 7.67 -17.51 -55.65
N ASP A 301 6.93 -17.68 -54.56
CA ASP A 301 5.48 -17.73 -54.51
C ASP A 301 4.94 -16.58 -53.67
N TYR A 302 3.83 -16.02 -54.13
CA TYR A 302 3.04 -15.05 -53.34
C TYR A 302 1.62 -15.57 -53.21
N SER A 303 1.06 -15.48 -52.01
CA SER A 303 -0.32 -15.83 -51.79
C SER A 303 -1.00 -14.84 -50.83
N VAL A 304 -2.28 -14.61 -51.07
CA VAL A 304 -3.17 -13.91 -50.12
C VAL A 304 -4.34 -14.81 -49.86
N THR A 305 -4.51 -15.23 -48.62
CA THR A 305 -5.50 -16.22 -48.19
C THR A 305 -6.39 -15.64 -47.11
N MET A 306 -7.70 -15.74 -47.27
CA MET A 306 -8.67 -15.54 -46.20
C MET A 306 -9.01 -16.90 -45.62
N ARG A 307 -8.70 -17.08 -44.34
CA ARG A 307 -8.91 -18.34 -43.62
C ARG A 307 -10.02 -18.16 -42.59
N ALA A 308 -11.04 -18.99 -42.66
CA ALA A 308 -12.05 -19.12 -41.61
C ALA A 308 -11.83 -20.47 -40.89
N SER A 309 -11.63 -20.44 -39.60
CA SER A 309 -11.51 -21.62 -38.76
C SER A 309 -12.61 -21.67 -37.73
N TRP A 310 -13.28 -22.80 -37.60
CA TRP A 310 -14.36 -22.97 -36.63
C TRP A 310 -14.31 -24.37 -36.02
N ASP A 311 -14.09 -24.39 -34.70
CA ASP A 311 -14.11 -25.64 -33.96
C ASP A 311 -15.56 -26.04 -33.62
N LEU A 312 -16.15 -26.92 -34.45
CA LEU A 312 -17.52 -27.38 -34.25
C LEU A 312 -17.66 -28.30 -33.04
N PHE A 313 -16.62 -29.03 -32.69
CA PHE A 313 -16.57 -29.90 -31.53
C PHE A 313 -15.16 -29.95 -30.93
N SER A 314 -15.06 -29.54 -29.65
CA SER A 314 -13.79 -29.46 -28.90
C SER A 314 -13.75 -30.44 -27.71
N GLY A 315 -14.41 -31.59 -27.80
CA GLY A 315 -14.44 -32.59 -26.73
C GLY A 315 -15.12 -32.07 -25.43
N LEU A 316 -16.14 -31.22 -25.56
CA LEU A 316 -16.86 -30.55 -24.45
C LEU A 316 -16.03 -29.58 -23.62
N SER A 317 -14.80 -29.20 -24.05
CA SER A 317 -13.94 -28.26 -23.31
C SER A 317 -14.54 -26.86 -23.25
N THR A 318 -15.13 -26.36 -24.33
CA THR A 318 -15.75 -25.02 -24.38
C THR A 318 -16.96 -24.89 -23.47
N PRO A 319 -17.93 -25.82 -23.43
CA PRO A 319 -19.02 -25.82 -22.43
C PRO A 319 -18.50 -25.84 -20.98
N ALA A 320 -17.50 -26.70 -20.70
CA ALA A 320 -16.89 -26.79 -19.36
C ALA A 320 -16.19 -25.50 -18.97
N SER A 321 -15.42 -24.88 -19.88
CA SER A 321 -14.76 -23.58 -19.66
C SER A 321 -15.78 -22.46 -19.41
N LEU A 322 -16.89 -22.46 -20.15
CA LEU A 322 -17.97 -21.48 -19.94
C LEU A 322 -18.65 -21.68 -18.59
N ALA A 323 -18.88 -22.94 -18.17
CA ALA A 323 -19.43 -23.24 -16.85
C ALA A 323 -18.47 -22.81 -15.75
N GLN A 324 -17.17 -23.08 -15.89
CA GLN A 324 -16.13 -22.59 -14.97
C GLN A 324 -16.15 -21.05 -14.85
N ALA A 325 -16.16 -20.34 -15.97
CA ALA A 325 -16.19 -18.88 -15.96
C ALA A 325 -17.47 -18.31 -15.29
N LYS A 326 -18.62 -18.98 -15.46
CA LYS A 326 -19.86 -18.62 -14.75
C LYS A 326 -19.72 -18.76 -13.23
N PHE A 327 -19.09 -19.83 -12.75
CA PHE A 327 -18.86 -20.00 -11.32
C PHE A 327 -17.83 -18.97 -10.79
N GLN A 328 -16.77 -18.67 -11.55
CA GLN A 328 -15.81 -17.62 -11.19
C GLN A 328 -16.46 -16.23 -11.13
N TYR A 329 -17.37 -15.93 -12.05
CA TYR A 329 -18.16 -14.69 -12.01
C TYR A 329 -19.05 -14.61 -10.75
N ARG A 330 -19.75 -15.71 -10.40
CA ARG A 330 -20.54 -15.74 -9.15
C ARG A 330 -19.67 -15.63 -7.92
N ALA A 331 -18.53 -16.31 -7.88
CA ALA A 331 -17.57 -16.21 -6.80
C ALA A 331 -17.06 -14.78 -6.62
N SER A 332 -16.82 -14.02 -7.70
CA SER A 332 -16.43 -12.62 -7.61
C SER A 332 -17.56 -11.73 -7.07
N GLN A 333 -18.82 -12.05 -7.34
CA GLN A 333 -19.97 -11.36 -6.74
C GLN A 333 -20.09 -11.64 -5.23
N ASP A 334 -19.96 -12.90 -4.83
CA ASP A 334 -19.95 -13.28 -3.41
C ASP A 334 -18.78 -12.61 -2.66
N GLU A 335 -17.62 -12.51 -3.29
CA GLU A 335 -16.47 -11.80 -2.73
C GLU A 335 -16.70 -10.28 -2.62
N GLN A 336 -17.37 -9.66 -3.58
CA GLN A 336 -17.80 -8.26 -3.48
C GLN A 336 -18.76 -8.06 -2.30
N ASP A 337 -19.71 -8.96 -2.11
CA ASP A 337 -20.64 -8.92 -0.97
C ASP A 337 -19.90 -9.13 0.37
N ARG A 338 -18.90 -10.01 0.42
CA ARG A 338 -18.03 -10.16 1.59
C ARG A 338 -17.29 -8.87 1.91
N ILE A 339 -16.66 -8.23 0.92
CA ILE A 339 -15.95 -6.95 1.07
C ILE A 339 -16.91 -5.85 1.52
N ARG A 340 -18.12 -5.79 0.95
CA ARG A 340 -19.17 -4.86 1.36
C ARG A 340 -19.50 -4.99 2.83
N ARG A 341 -19.68 -6.22 3.35
CA ARG A 341 -19.92 -6.48 4.77
C ARG A 341 -18.72 -6.06 5.63
N SER A 342 -17.51 -6.34 5.18
CA SER A 342 -16.28 -5.92 5.87
C SER A 342 -16.15 -4.40 5.97
N VAL A 343 -16.49 -3.64 4.91
CA VAL A 343 -16.51 -2.17 4.95
C VAL A 343 -17.53 -1.65 5.95
N ILE A 344 -18.75 -2.23 5.99
CA ILE A 344 -19.78 -1.87 6.98
C ILE A 344 -19.27 -2.15 8.40
N GLU A 345 -18.71 -3.33 8.63
CA GLU A 345 -18.16 -3.74 9.93
C GLU A 345 -17.05 -2.78 10.37
N GLN A 346 -16.04 -2.53 9.51
CA GLN A 346 -14.92 -1.64 9.83
C GLN A 346 -15.38 -0.21 10.11
N THR A 347 -16.36 0.29 9.37
CA THR A 347 -16.96 1.62 9.62
C THR A 347 -17.65 1.67 10.98
N LYS A 348 -18.42 0.63 11.34
CA LYS A 348 -19.07 0.55 12.65
C LYS A 348 -18.07 0.47 13.80
N LEU A 349 -17.02 -0.34 13.65
CA LEU A 349 -15.97 -0.48 14.67
C LEU A 349 -15.20 0.84 14.83
N SER A 350 -14.81 1.51 13.75
CA SER A 350 -14.12 2.79 13.79
C SER A 350 -15.00 3.91 14.38
N TRP A 351 -16.29 3.91 14.05
CA TRP A 351 -17.26 4.83 14.65
C TRP A 351 -17.38 4.63 16.16
N GLN A 352 -17.56 3.38 16.60
CA GLN A 352 -17.67 3.06 18.03
C GLN A 352 -16.35 3.36 18.77
N ALA A 353 -15.21 3.12 18.16
CA ALA A 353 -13.91 3.46 18.72
C ALA A 353 -13.79 4.98 18.97
N LEU A 354 -14.23 5.82 18.02
CA LEU A 354 -14.23 7.28 18.19
C LEU A 354 -15.16 7.73 19.34
N ILE A 355 -16.39 7.17 19.39
CA ILE A 355 -17.32 7.49 20.49
C ILE A 355 -16.73 7.11 21.85
N THR A 356 -16.17 5.91 21.93
CA THR A 356 -15.55 5.40 23.16
C THR A 356 -14.33 6.24 23.55
N ALA A 357 -13.49 6.65 22.59
CA ALA A 357 -12.32 7.50 22.85
C ALA A 357 -12.73 8.86 23.41
N LYS A 358 -13.76 9.50 22.84
CA LYS A 358 -14.31 10.77 23.35
C LYS A 358 -14.83 10.66 24.78
N LEU A 359 -15.67 9.66 25.05
CA LEU A 359 -16.22 9.44 26.41
C LEU A 359 -15.11 9.14 27.42
N ARG A 360 -14.11 8.37 27.01
CA ARG A 360 -12.97 8.06 27.87
C ARG A 360 -12.12 9.30 28.17
N LEU A 361 -11.96 10.21 27.21
CA LEU A 361 -11.25 11.47 27.39
C LEU A 361 -11.96 12.35 28.42
N ASP A 362 -13.27 12.55 28.29
CA ASP A 362 -14.09 13.34 29.25
C ASP A 362 -14.00 12.78 30.68
N LEU A 363 -14.09 11.44 30.83
CA LEU A 363 -13.98 10.78 32.12
C LEU A 363 -12.60 10.92 32.75
N LEU A 364 -11.53 10.85 31.94
CA LEU A 364 -10.15 11.00 32.43
C LEU A 364 -9.82 12.45 32.78
N GLU A 365 -10.38 13.43 32.07
CA GLU A 365 -10.27 14.86 32.46
C GLU A 365 -10.90 15.11 33.83
N ASN A 366 -12.11 14.59 34.06
CA ASN A 366 -12.75 14.68 35.38
C ASN A 366 -11.95 13.93 36.44
N ALA A 367 -11.36 12.79 36.15
CA ALA A 367 -10.52 12.05 37.09
C ALA A 367 -9.27 12.84 37.48
N ILE A 368 -8.62 13.53 36.55
CA ILE A 368 -7.48 14.42 36.88
C ILE A 368 -7.88 15.52 37.84
N ASN A 369 -9.02 16.19 37.60
CA ASN A 369 -9.49 17.27 38.43
C ASN A 369 -9.75 16.81 39.87
N ILE A 370 -10.48 15.68 40.02
CA ILE A 370 -10.78 15.11 41.35
C ILE A 370 -9.51 14.61 42.05
N ALA A 371 -8.66 13.85 41.38
CA ALA A 371 -7.44 13.32 41.96
C ALA A 371 -6.48 14.45 42.39
N SER A 372 -6.39 15.52 41.61
CA SER A 372 -5.57 16.69 41.91
C SER A 372 -6.06 17.43 43.18
N GLU A 373 -7.36 17.54 43.37
CA GLU A 373 -7.96 18.14 44.57
C GLU A 373 -7.72 17.25 45.80
N VAL A 374 -7.88 15.92 45.67
CA VAL A 374 -7.56 14.95 46.73
C VAL A 374 -6.09 15.05 47.14
N PHE A 375 -5.17 15.05 46.15
CA PHE A 375 -3.74 15.17 46.39
C PHE A 375 -3.40 16.48 47.12
N ALA A 376 -3.91 17.61 46.65
CA ALA A 376 -3.70 18.91 47.29
C ALA A 376 -4.23 18.92 48.73
N SER A 377 -5.35 18.28 49.00
CA SER A 377 -5.94 18.19 50.35
C SER A 377 -5.13 17.29 51.28
N ARG A 378 -4.71 16.09 50.80
CA ARG A 378 -3.84 15.18 51.60
C ARG A 378 -2.48 15.82 51.90
N LYS A 379 -1.88 16.52 50.92
CA LYS A 379 -0.64 17.29 51.14
C LYS A 379 -0.76 18.31 52.26
N ARG A 380 -1.85 19.11 52.30
CA ARG A 380 -2.11 20.06 53.36
C ARG A 380 -2.29 19.38 54.72
N LEU A 381 -2.99 18.23 54.79
CA LEU A 381 -3.15 17.44 56.02
C LEU A 381 -1.78 16.88 56.48
N ARG A 382 -0.93 16.44 55.59
CA ARG A 382 0.44 16.00 55.93
C ARG A 382 1.31 17.13 56.48
N GLU A 383 1.23 18.33 55.90
CA GLU A 383 1.92 19.51 56.39
C GLU A 383 1.45 19.90 57.79
N ALA A 384 0.17 19.66 58.14
CA ALA A 384 -0.39 19.84 59.47
C ALA A 384 -0.13 18.66 60.41
N GLY A 385 0.62 17.62 60.00
CA GLY A 385 0.94 16.45 60.82
C GLY A 385 -0.25 15.51 61.08
N LYS A 386 -1.31 15.55 60.23
CA LYS A 386 -2.56 14.81 60.39
C LYS A 386 -2.74 13.71 59.34
N GLU A 387 -1.75 13.46 58.49
CA GLU A 387 -1.82 12.47 57.43
C GLU A 387 -0.48 11.75 57.28
N ASP A 388 -0.52 10.47 56.90
CA ASP A 388 0.67 9.66 56.62
C ASP A 388 1.21 9.95 55.23
N VAL A 389 2.56 9.79 55.06
CA VAL A 389 3.20 10.03 53.77
C VAL A 389 2.70 9.08 52.68
N ILE A 390 2.37 7.85 53.04
CA ILE A 390 1.88 6.86 52.09
C ILE A 390 0.59 7.30 51.39
N ASN A 391 -0.31 7.94 52.16
CA ASN A 391 -1.58 8.43 51.61
C ASN A 391 -1.37 9.60 50.63
N VAL A 392 -0.34 10.44 50.88
CA VAL A 392 0.04 11.53 49.96
C VAL A 392 0.66 10.96 48.68
N LEU A 393 1.58 9.98 48.82
CA LEU A 393 2.21 9.31 47.67
C LEU A 393 1.20 8.53 46.83
N ASP A 394 0.20 7.92 47.47
CA ASP A 394 -0.87 7.21 46.76
C ASP A 394 -1.76 8.18 45.98
N ALA A 395 -2.15 9.30 46.57
CA ALA A 395 -2.92 10.35 45.87
C ALA A 395 -2.12 10.96 44.69
N GLU A 396 -0.82 11.15 44.85
CA GLU A 396 0.06 11.63 43.79
C GLU A 396 0.12 10.61 42.63
N ASN A 397 0.29 9.32 42.93
CA ASN A 397 0.29 8.26 41.92
C ASN A 397 -1.06 8.19 41.18
N GLU A 398 -2.19 8.48 41.85
CA GLU A 398 -3.52 8.55 41.23
C GLU A 398 -3.60 9.71 40.25
N VAL A 399 -3.12 10.91 40.59
CA VAL A 399 -3.01 12.07 39.70
C VAL A 399 -2.16 11.73 38.47
N ASN A 400 -0.95 11.19 38.69
CA ASN A 400 -0.04 10.84 37.61
C ASN A 400 -0.64 9.77 36.69
N SER A 401 -1.31 8.76 37.26
CA SER A 401 -1.96 7.71 36.48
C SER A 401 -3.13 8.26 35.63
N ALA A 402 -3.92 9.18 36.18
CA ALA A 402 -4.98 9.87 35.44
C ALA A 402 -4.40 10.75 34.30
N GLN A 403 -3.32 11.50 34.54
CA GLN A 403 -2.66 12.33 33.55
C GLN A 403 -2.05 11.52 32.40
N LEU A 404 -1.40 10.41 32.72
CA LEU A 404 -0.87 9.47 31.71
C LEU A 404 -2.00 8.84 30.90
N GLY A 405 -3.09 8.47 31.59
CA GLY A 405 -4.30 7.93 30.95
C GLY A 405 -4.95 8.94 30.00
N PHE A 406 -5.12 10.18 30.43
CA PHE A 406 -5.67 11.29 29.64
C PHE A 406 -4.80 11.56 28.40
N THR A 407 -3.49 11.68 28.59
CA THR A 407 -2.55 11.91 27.49
C THR A 407 -2.67 10.79 26.45
N SER A 408 -2.68 9.52 26.87
CA SER A 408 -2.85 8.40 25.94
C SER A 408 -4.20 8.44 25.25
N ALA A 409 -5.30 8.72 25.99
CA ALA A 409 -6.64 8.80 25.45
C ALA A 409 -6.83 9.96 24.45
N SER A 410 -6.15 11.09 24.65
CA SER A 410 -6.15 12.22 23.71
C SER A 410 -5.57 11.83 22.36
N TYR A 411 -4.43 11.16 22.34
CA TYR A 411 -3.84 10.67 21.10
C TYR A 411 -4.64 9.50 20.49
N ASP A 412 -5.28 8.65 21.31
CA ASP A 412 -6.19 7.60 20.83
C ASP A 412 -7.43 8.21 20.16
N GLU A 413 -7.97 9.32 20.67
CA GLU A 413 -9.09 10.05 20.04
C GLU A 413 -8.67 10.63 18.68
N HIS A 414 -7.50 11.29 18.61
CA HIS A 414 -6.96 11.77 17.34
C HIS A 414 -6.85 10.65 16.31
N MET A 415 -6.26 9.51 16.68
CA MET A 415 -6.12 8.37 15.81
C MET A 415 -7.45 7.74 15.38
N ALA A 416 -8.45 7.74 16.28
CA ALA A 416 -9.79 7.23 15.96
C ALA A 416 -10.50 8.07 14.87
N VAL A 417 -10.28 9.40 14.86
CA VAL A 417 -10.77 10.27 13.77
C VAL A 417 -10.18 9.84 12.42
N TYR A 418 -8.85 9.70 12.34
CA TYR A 418 -8.18 9.30 11.10
C TYR A 418 -8.55 7.88 10.66
N GLN A 419 -8.71 6.96 11.61
CA GLN A 419 -9.14 5.59 11.34
C GLN A 419 -10.57 5.55 10.78
N LEU A 420 -11.48 6.38 11.26
CA LEU A 420 -12.83 6.50 10.71
C LEU A 420 -12.78 7.06 9.28
N LEU A 421 -12.01 8.11 9.02
CA LEU A 421 -11.83 8.68 7.69
C LEU A 421 -11.23 7.66 6.70
N LEU A 422 -10.28 6.83 7.15
CA LEU A 422 -9.73 5.74 6.36
C LEU A 422 -10.81 4.70 6.03
N SER A 423 -11.59 4.27 7.02
CA SER A 423 -12.62 3.24 6.85
C SER A 423 -13.71 3.63 5.85
N ILE A 424 -14.06 4.92 5.78
CA ILE A 424 -15.02 5.46 4.81
C ILE A 424 -14.39 5.90 3.48
N GLY A 425 -13.06 5.78 3.31
CA GLY A 425 -12.36 6.11 2.07
C GLY A 425 -12.04 7.60 1.89
N ARG A 426 -12.17 8.43 2.93
CA ARG A 426 -11.95 9.89 2.88
C ARG A 426 -10.59 10.36 3.38
N LEU A 427 -9.70 9.46 3.79
CA LEU A 427 -8.34 9.83 4.18
C LEU A 427 -7.47 10.08 2.94
N THR A 428 -7.77 11.12 2.19
CA THR A 428 -7.04 11.49 0.99
C THR A 428 -6.29 12.82 1.16
N PRO A 429 -5.19 13.04 0.42
CA PRO A 429 -4.46 14.32 0.45
C PRO A 429 -5.35 15.54 0.23
N SER A 430 -6.37 15.41 -0.64
CA SER A 430 -7.32 16.48 -0.95
C SER A 430 -8.15 16.90 0.26
N TYR A 431 -8.65 15.93 1.02
CA TYR A 431 -9.43 16.20 2.23
C TYR A 431 -8.57 16.73 3.38
N LEU A 432 -7.31 16.29 3.47
CA LEU A 432 -6.35 16.77 4.46
C LEU A 432 -5.72 18.13 4.08
N ARG A 433 -6.14 18.73 2.94
CA ARG A 433 -5.60 19.99 2.40
C ARG A 433 -4.08 19.98 2.24
N LEU A 434 -3.50 18.80 1.98
CA LEU A 434 -2.09 18.69 1.70
C LEU A 434 -1.84 19.35 0.33
N THR A 435 -1.20 20.50 0.35
CA THR A 435 -0.72 21.12 -0.89
C THR A 435 0.41 20.25 -1.44
N PRO A 436 0.28 19.75 -2.70
CA PRO A 436 1.45 19.13 -3.31
C PRO A 436 2.55 20.19 -3.38
N PRO A 437 3.80 19.85 -3.03
CA PRO A 437 4.94 20.76 -3.15
C PRO A 437 5.18 21.16 -4.59
#